data_83a9710866d6f4707750288762fa17d0
#
_entry.id   83a9710866d6f4707750288762fa17d0
#
_cell.length_a   1.000
_cell.length_b   1.000
_cell.length_c   1.000
_cell.angle_alpha   90.00
_cell.angle_beta   90.00
_cell.angle_gamma   90.00
#
_symmetry.space_group_name_H-M   'P 1'
#
loop_
_entity.id
_entity.type
_entity.pdbx_description
1 polymer ?
#
loop_
_entity_poly.entity_id
_entity_poly.type
_entity_poly.pdbx_seq_one_letter_code
_entity_poly.pdbx_strand_id
1 'polypeptide(L)'
;MNTQLADVLARSTALLLDFDGPVCDIFAGYPAPRIAAELVELLHRLDVDVPPEVAQETDPLEVLRWAGVHGEAATVRAVEDALCVAERRAAASSEPTPYGREVIVAAKQAGMPVAIVSNNSAPAIASYLAAHRLAGHVVAVVGRAHAEPARMKPNSDPILSAASALAADPGRCVLVGDSLSDIEGAAAAGVPVIGYANKPHKHQQFEAAGADAVIGSMRDVAALLLG
;
A
#
# COMPACT_ATOMS: atom_id res chain seq x y z
N MET A 1 2.52 -21.84 -15.86
CA MET A 1 2.68 -20.36 -15.94
C MET A 1 1.28 -19.75 -15.85
N ASN A 2 1.04 -18.77 -15.01
CA ASN A 2 -0.27 -18.13 -14.88
C ASN A 2 -0.52 -17.25 -16.13
N THR A 3 -1.40 -17.71 -17.03
CA THR A 3 -1.68 -17.04 -18.31
C THR A 3 -2.28 -15.65 -18.10
N GLN A 4 -3.18 -15.48 -17.11
CA GLN A 4 -3.79 -14.19 -16.78
C GLN A 4 -2.73 -13.17 -16.34
N LEU A 5 -1.79 -13.59 -15.48
CA LEU A 5 -0.68 -12.73 -15.06
C LEU A 5 0.19 -12.29 -16.26
N ALA A 6 0.52 -13.21 -17.15
CA ALA A 6 1.32 -12.90 -18.33
C ALA A 6 0.59 -11.92 -19.26
N ASP A 7 -0.71 -12.11 -19.47
CA ASP A 7 -1.55 -11.24 -20.31
C ASP A 7 -1.70 -9.83 -19.73
N VAL A 8 -1.83 -9.71 -18.41
CA VAL A 8 -1.93 -8.41 -17.74
C VAL A 8 -0.59 -7.65 -17.86
N LEU A 9 0.53 -8.30 -17.54
CA LEU A 9 1.85 -7.67 -17.62
C LEU A 9 2.23 -7.29 -19.05
N ALA A 10 1.93 -8.12 -20.04
CA ALA A 10 2.25 -7.85 -21.45
C ALA A 10 1.53 -6.60 -22.00
N ARG A 11 0.36 -6.25 -21.46
CA ARG A 11 -0.39 -5.05 -21.87
C ARG A 11 -0.02 -3.80 -21.09
N SER A 12 0.73 -3.95 -20.00
CA SER A 12 1.07 -2.86 -19.09
C SER A 12 2.38 -2.19 -19.48
N THR A 13 2.44 -0.89 -19.32
CA THR A 13 3.64 -0.06 -19.60
C THR A 13 4.20 0.59 -18.33
N ALA A 14 3.52 0.50 -17.21
CA ALA A 14 3.91 1.05 -15.93
C ALA A 14 3.44 0.14 -14.77
N LEU A 15 4.25 0.03 -13.74
CA LEU A 15 3.98 -0.79 -12.55
C LEU A 15 3.70 0.09 -11.34
N LEU A 16 2.55 -0.12 -10.72
CA LEU A 16 2.20 0.44 -9.43
C LEU A 16 2.31 -0.68 -8.39
N LEU A 17 2.97 -0.41 -7.27
CA LEU A 17 3.10 -1.38 -6.18
C LEU A 17 2.51 -0.78 -4.91
N ASP A 18 1.64 -1.51 -4.22
CA ASP A 18 1.44 -1.24 -2.82
C ASP A 18 2.74 -1.52 -2.05
N PHE A 19 2.87 -0.91 -0.88
CA PHE A 19 4.10 -0.98 -0.09
C PHE A 19 4.06 -2.12 0.92
N ASP A 20 3.04 -2.11 1.80
CA ASP A 20 2.85 -3.16 2.80
C ASP A 20 2.28 -4.40 2.12
N GLY A 21 2.96 -5.51 2.26
CA GLY A 21 2.65 -6.75 1.56
C GLY A 21 3.57 -6.96 0.35
N PRO A 22 3.41 -6.31 -0.81
CA PRO A 22 4.22 -6.55 -2.00
C PRO A 22 5.71 -6.19 -1.86
N VAL A 23 6.06 -5.13 -1.12
CA VAL A 23 7.44 -4.66 -0.97
C VAL A 23 8.05 -5.12 0.35
N CYS A 24 7.32 -5.00 1.45
CA CYS A 24 7.75 -5.43 2.78
C CYS A 24 6.54 -5.72 3.67
N ASP A 25 6.76 -6.39 4.81
CA ASP A 25 5.90 -6.37 5.98
C ASP A 25 6.37 -5.21 6.87
N ILE A 26 5.72 -4.06 6.73
CA ILE A 26 6.16 -2.84 7.43
C ILE A 26 6.05 -2.99 8.94
N PHE A 27 5.06 -3.75 9.42
CA PHE A 27 4.78 -3.88 10.85
C PHE A 27 5.42 -5.10 11.52
N ALA A 28 6.29 -5.84 10.84
CA ALA A 28 6.94 -7.05 11.37
C ALA A 28 7.66 -6.81 12.70
N GLY A 29 8.45 -5.75 12.81
CA GLY A 29 9.22 -5.42 14.02
C GLY A 29 8.54 -4.42 14.97
N TYR A 30 7.46 -3.76 14.53
CA TYR A 30 6.66 -2.84 15.34
C TYR A 30 5.17 -3.04 15.00
N PRO A 31 4.49 -3.97 15.70
CA PRO A 31 3.18 -4.49 15.31
C PRO A 31 2.07 -3.45 15.22
N ALA A 32 1.26 -3.53 14.17
CA ALA A 32 0.11 -2.65 13.93
C ALA A 32 -0.84 -2.54 15.14
N PRO A 33 -1.21 -3.62 15.86
CA PRO A 33 -2.07 -3.51 17.04
C PRO A 33 -1.49 -2.63 18.16
N ARG A 34 -0.16 -2.61 18.31
CA ARG A 34 0.49 -1.74 19.27
C ARG A 34 0.39 -0.27 18.85
N ILE A 35 0.57 0.02 17.59
CA ILE A 35 0.43 1.39 17.04
C ILE A 35 -1.02 1.85 17.20
N ALA A 36 -2.00 1.01 16.87
CA ALA A 36 -3.41 1.31 17.06
C ALA A 36 -3.73 1.68 18.51
N ALA A 37 -3.24 0.89 19.48
CA ALA A 37 -3.41 1.18 20.89
C ALA A 37 -2.76 2.52 21.32
N GLU A 38 -1.56 2.83 20.81
CA GLU A 38 -0.87 4.11 21.07
C GLU A 38 -1.67 5.32 20.51
N LEU A 39 -2.35 5.15 19.34
CA LEU A 39 -3.24 6.17 18.78
C LEU A 39 -4.52 6.34 19.59
N VAL A 40 -5.11 5.25 20.07
CA VAL A 40 -6.28 5.29 20.99
C VAL A 40 -5.93 6.01 22.30
N GLU A 41 -4.77 5.73 22.88
CA GLU A 41 -4.28 6.46 24.05
C GLU A 41 -4.07 7.96 23.76
N LEU A 42 -3.62 8.32 22.54
CA LEU A 42 -3.51 9.72 22.13
C LEU A 42 -4.89 10.38 22.09
N LEU A 43 -5.90 9.72 21.50
CA LEU A 43 -7.26 10.24 21.45
C LEU A 43 -7.82 10.51 22.87
N HIS A 44 -7.61 9.59 23.81
CA HIS A 44 -8.00 9.81 25.23
C HIS A 44 -7.27 11.00 25.87
N ARG A 45 -5.97 11.19 25.57
CA ARG A 45 -5.21 12.37 26.06
C ARG A 45 -5.70 13.70 25.47
N LEU A 46 -6.37 13.64 24.32
CA LEU A 46 -7.02 14.79 23.67
C LEU A 46 -8.48 14.96 24.07
N ASP A 47 -8.91 14.28 25.15
CA ASP A 47 -10.29 14.31 25.67
C ASP A 47 -11.36 13.89 24.64
N VAL A 48 -10.98 13.01 23.68
CA VAL A 48 -11.91 12.44 22.71
C VAL A 48 -12.59 11.22 23.32
N ASP A 49 -13.91 11.17 23.25
CA ASP A 49 -14.69 9.99 23.64
C ASP A 49 -14.57 8.91 22.57
N VAL A 50 -13.81 7.84 22.90
CA VAL A 50 -13.52 6.75 21.98
C VAL A 50 -14.43 5.57 22.30
N PRO A 51 -15.29 5.14 21.37
CA PRO A 51 -16.20 4.03 21.60
C PRO A 51 -15.44 2.69 21.71
N PRO A 52 -15.99 1.69 22.45
CA PRO A 52 -15.31 0.44 22.76
C PRO A 52 -14.81 -0.34 21.53
N GLU A 53 -15.51 -0.28 20.41
CA GLU A 53 -15.12 -0.92 19.14
C GLU A 53 -13.85 -0.32 18.56
N VAL A 54 -13.67 1.00 18.67
CA VAL A 54 -12.46 1.69 18.22
C VAL A 54 -11.33 1.52 19.24
N ALA A 55 -11.66 1.47 20.53
CA ALA A 55 -10.67 1.21 21.57
C ALA A 55 -10.02 -0.19 21.47
N GLN A 56 -10.69 -1.13 20.78
CA GLN A 56 -10.21 -2.50 20.53
C GLN A 56 -9.69 -2.69 19.09
N GLU A 57 -9.65 -1.61 18.29
CA GLU A 57 -9.15 -1.70 16.91
C GLU A 57 -7.66 -2.06 16.89
N THR A 58 -7.29 -2.91 15.95
CA THR A 58 -5.91 -3.42 15.78
C THR A 58 -5.21 -2.87 14.55
N ASP A 59 -5.96 -2.21 13.65
CA ASP A 59 -5.42 -1.52 12.47
C ASP A 59 -5.31 -0.01 12.76
N PRO A 60 -4.10 0.57 12.78
CA PRO A 60 -3.92 2.00 13.03
C PRO A 60 -4.53 2.88 11.93
N LEU A 61 -4.71 2.37 10.71
CA LEU A 61 -5.38 3.10 9.65
C LEU A 61 -6.87 3.23 9.90
N GLU A 62 -7.52 2.23 10.50
CA GLU A 62 -8.93 2.30 10.87
C GLU A 62 -9.15 3.27 12.05
N VAL A 63 -8.22 3.34 13.01
CA VAL A 63 -8.25 4.39 14.05
C VAL A 63 -8.17 5.80 13.43
N LEU A 64 -7.28 6.00 12.43
CA LEU A 64 -7.17 7.26 11.71
C LEU A 64 -8.43 7.55 10.88
N ARG A 65 -9.02 6.55 10.22
CA ARG A 65 -10.30 6.71 9.48
C ARG A 65 -11.41 7.18 10.40
N TRP A 66 -11.53 6.52 11.56
CA TRP A 66 -12.52 6.90 12.56
C TRP A 66 -12.31 8.34 13.04
N ALA A 67 -11.06 8.71 13.36
CA ALA A 67 -10.74 10.08 13.75
C ALA A 67 -11.09 11.10 12.64
N GLY A 68 -10.91 10.73 11.37
CA GLY A 68 -11.26 11.56 10.22
C GLY A 68 -12.76 11.83 10.06
N VAL A 69 -13.61 10.90 10.53
CA VAL A 69 -15.07 11.02 10.47
C VAL A 69 -15.64 11.76 11.67
N HIS A 70 -15.07 11.54 12.89
CA HIS A 70 -15.66 11.95 14.15
C HIS A 70 -14.85 13.04 14.88
N GLY A 71 -13.57 13.21 14.52
CA GLY A 71 -12.68 14.17 15.18
C GLY A 71 -12.67 15.55 14.53
N GLU A 72 -12.27 16.54 15.32
CA GLU A 72 -11.95 17.87 14.78
C GLU A 72 -10.65 17.82 13.96
N ALA A 73 -10.46 18.76 13.06
CA ALA A 73 -9.27 18.84 12.19
C ALA A 73 -7.94 18.84 12.97
N ALA A 74 -7.89 19.37 14.18
CA ALA A 74 -6.71 19.35 15.05
C ALA A 74 -6.42 17.93 15.55
N THR A 75 -7.45 17.18 15.95
CA THR A 75 -7.36 15.78 16.38
C THR A 75 -6.89 14.89 15.25
N VAL A 76 -7.47 15.04 14.05
CA VAL A 76 -7.08 14.25 12.87
C VAL A 76 -5.60 14.47 12.56
N ARG A 77 -5.13 15.72 12.58
CA ARG A 77 -3.70 16.03 12.38
C ARG A 77 -2.81 15.40 13.44
N ALA A 78 -3.21 15.46 14.71
CA ALA A 78 -2.42 14.90 15.81
C ALA A 78 -2.29 13.35 15.67
N VAL A 79 -3.38 12.67 15.31
CA VAL A 79 -3.38 11.22 15.06
C VAL A 79 -2.54 10.88 13.83
N GLU A 80 -2.67 11.65 12.74
CA GLU A 80 -1.85 11.48 11.52
C GLU A 80 -0.37 11.65 11.82
N ASP A 81 0.02 12.73 12.54
CA ASP A 81 1.42 12.99 12.89
C ASP A 81 2.01 11.86 13.75
N ALA A 82 1.24 11.37 14.73
CA ALA A 82 1.64 10.25 15.56
C ALA A 82 1.80 8.96 14.75
N LEU A 83 0.86 8.68 13.83
CA LEU A 83 0.94 7.52 12.93
C LEU A 83 2.15 7.62 11.99
N CYS A 84 2.42 8.77 11.40
CA CYS A 84 3.60 8.98 10.56
C CYS A 84 4.91 8.70 11.32
N VAL A 85 5.01 9.09 12.58
CA VAL A 85 6.17 8.78 13.44
C VAL A 85 6.28 7.28 13.69
N ALA A 86 5.16 6.63 14.02
CA ALA A 86 5.11 5.19 14.26
C ALA A 86 5.48 4.37 13.01
N GLU A 87 4.93 4.74 11.84
CA GLU A 87 5.25 4.08 10.55
C GLU A 87 6.73 4.22 10.16
N ARG A 88 7.34 5.38 10.40
CA ARG A 88 8.80 5.55 10.18
C ARG A 88 9.62 4.64 11.08
N ARG A 89 9.20 4.46 12.34
CA ARG A 89 9.83 3.52 13.27
C ARG A 89 9.62 2.09 12.80
N ALA A 90 8.40 1.73 12.36
CA ALA A 90 8.07 0.42 11.82
C ALA A 90 8.92 0.10 10.58
N ALA A 91 9.06 1.06 9.66
CA ALA A 91 9.87 0.90 8.45
C ALA A 91 11.36 0.59 8.76
N ALA A 92 11.90 1.05 9.89
CA ALA A 92 13.27 0.74 10.30
C ALA A 92 13.46 -0.70 10.81
N SER A 93 12.39 -1.40 11.15
CA SER A 93 12.38 -2.80 11.64
C SER A 93 11.49 -3.72 10.81
N SER A 94 11.11 -3.29 9.61
CA SER A 94 10.30 -4.05 8.67
C SER A 94 11.05 -5.23 8.07
N GLU A 95 10.32 -6.23 7.60
CA GLU A 95 10.88 -7.39 6.90
C GLU A 95 10.61 -7.27 5.39
N PRO A 96 11.64 -7.38 4.53
CA PRO A 96 11.44 -7.37 3.08
C PRO A 96 10.57 -8.56 2.63
N THR A 97 9.60 -8.30 1.78
CA THR A 97 8.84 -9.37 1.14
C THR A 97 9.74 -10.13 0.16
N PRO A 98 9.77 -11.48 0.22
CA PRO A 98 10.52 -12.27 -0.74
C PRO A 98 10.17 -11.89 -2.19
N TYR A 99 11.19 -11.58 -2.98
CA TYR A 99 11.10 -11.12 -4.38
C TYR A 99 10.47 -9.72 -4.58
N GLY A 100 10.06 -8.99 -3.55
CA GLY A 100 9.56 -7.62 -3.69
C GLY A 100 10.61 -6.67 -4.28
N ARG A 101 11.86 -6.78 -3.80
CA ARG A 101 13.01 -6.06 -4.36
C ARG A 101 13.26 -6.42 -5.83
N GLU A 102 13.23 -7.71 -6.15
CA GLU A 102 13.49 -8.23 -7.48
C GLU A 102 12.47 -7.72 -8.50
N VAL A 103 11.19 -7.61 -8.11
CA VAL A 103 10.15 -7.02 -8.96
C VAL A 103 10.50 -5.57 -9.32
N ILE A 104 10.88 -4.74 -8.34
CA ILE A 104 11.24 -3.33 -8.57
C ILE A 104 12.44 -3.22 -9.51
N VAL A 105 13.46 -4.04 -9.29
CA VAL A 105 14.68 -4.03 -10.11
C VAL A 105 14.41 -4.54 -11.52
N ALA A 106 13.66 -5.65 -11.64
CA ALA A 106 13.30 -6.25 -12.93
C ALA A 106 12.43 -5.31 -13.77
N ALA A 107 11.43 -4.65 -13.17
CA ALA A 107 10.61 -3.67 -13.87
C ALA A 107 11.47 -2.54 -14.46
N LYS A 108 12.41 -1.99 -13.69
CA LYS A 108 13.35 -0.97 -14.19
C LYS A 108 14.22 -1.49 -15.33
N GLN A 109 14.73 -2.73 -15.25
CA GLN A 109 15.53 -3.36 -16.31
C GLN A 109 14.73 -3.59 -17.58
N ALA A 110 13.45 -3.94 -17.45
CA ALA A 110 12.51 -4.07 -18.56
C ALA A 110 12.04 -2.71 -19.13
N GLY A 111 12.51 -1.57 -18.59
CA GLY A 111 12.08 -0.25 -19.03
C GLY A 111 10.67 0.14 -18.56
N MET A 112 10.09 -0.60 -17.62
CA MET A 112 8.78 -0.33 -17.02
C MET A 112 8.96 0.57 -15.79
N PRO A 113 8.50 1.84 -15.83
CA PRO A 113 8.59 2.74 -14.67
C PRO A 113 7.74 2.23 -13.50
N VAL A 114 8.26 2.43 -12.29
CA VAL A 114 7.64 1.96 -11.04
C VAL A 114 7.23 3.14 -10.18
N ALA A 115 6.00 3.12 -9.66
CA ALA A 115 5.57 3.98 -8.55
C ALA A 115 5.09 3.11 -7.37
N ILE A 116 5.36 3.60 -6.16
CA ILE A 116 4.73 3.04 -4.94
C ILE A 116 3.47 3.84 -4.67
N VAL A 117 2.36 3.14 -4.39
CA VAL A 117 1.08 3.75 -4.01
C VAL A 117 0.50 3.03 -2.79
N SER A 118 0.47 3.70 -1.65
CA SER A 118 0.15 3.05 -0.37
C SER A 118 -0.66 3.94 0.57
N ASN A 119 -1.41 3.29 1.47
CA ASN A 119 -2.05 3.95 2.59
C ASN A 119 -1.07 4.25 3.75
N ASN A 120 0.19 3.82 3.65
CA ASN A 120 1.24 4.26 4.56
C ASN A 120 1.74 5.67 4.18
N SER A 121 2.37 6.35 5.14
CA SER A 121 2.92 7.70 4.91
C SER A 121 4.12 7.69 3.96
N ALA A 122 4.19 8.66 3.06
CA ALA A 122 5.31 8.79 2.11
C ALA A 122 6.69 8.86 2.78
N PRO A 123 6.88 9.53 3.95
CA PRO A 123 8.16 9.52 4.66
C PRO A 123 8.60 8.13 5.16
N ALA A 124 7.67 7.27 5.59
CA ALA A 124 8.00 5.89 6.00
C ALA A 124 8.46 5.06 4.79
N ILE A 125 7.74 5.14 3.67
CA ILE A 125 8.09 4.48 2.42
C ILE A 125 9.47 4.95 1.93
N ALA A 126 9.71 6.26 1.89
CA ALA A 126 10.98 6.83 1.45
C ALA A 126 12.16 6.37 2.33
N SER A 127 11.96 6.28 3.65
CA SER A 127 12.96 5.78 4.59
C SER A 127 13.34 4.33 4.30
N TYR A 128 12.35 3.46 4.05
CA TYR A 128 12.57 2.07 3.66
C TYR A 128 13.33 1.96 2.33
N LEU A 129 12.84 2.66 1.30
CA LEU A 129 13.47 2.61 -0.03
C LEU A 129 14.92 3.07 0.00
N ALA A 130 15.24 4.08 0.81
CA ALA A 130 16.62 4.56 1.00
C ALA A 130 17.49 3.50 1.71
N ALA A 131 17.01 2.93 2.82
CA ALA A 131 17.72 1.91 3.59
C ALA A 131 18.03 0.65 2.74
N HIS A 132 17.10 0.27 1.87
CA HIS A 132 17.23 -0.91 1.01
C HIS A 132 17.81 -0.60 -0.37
N ARG A 133 18.31 0.63 -0.62
CA ARG A 133 18.89 1.07 -1.90
C ARG A 133 17.94 0.90 -3.09
N LEU A 134 16.66 1.12 -2.89
CA LEU A 134 15.60 1.03 -3.90
C LEU A 134 15.14 2.40 -4.41
N ALA A 135 15.47 3.50 -3.72
CA ALA A 135 15.01 4.84 -4.07
C ALA A 135 15.31 5.22 -5.54
N GLY A 136 16.49 4.82 -6.07
CA GLY A 136 16.84 5.08 -7.47
C GLY A 136 16.14 4.18 -8.50
N HIS A 137 15.30 3.23 -8.08
CA HIS A 137 14.56 2.32 -8.95
C HIS A 137 13.07 2.68 -9.05
N VAL A 138 12.61 3.58 -8.19
CA VAL A 138 11.21 4.04 -8.11
C VAL A 138 11.15 5.48 -8.62
N VAL A 139 10.21 5.75 -9.53
CA VAL A 139 10.02 7.08 -10.14
C VAL A 139 9.22 7.99 -9.20
N ALA A 140 8.21 7.44 -8.53
CA ALA A 140 7.32 8.19 -7.66
C ALA A 140 6.90 7.39 -6.43
N VAL A 141 6.63 8.10 -5.34
CA VAL A 141 6.01 7.57 -4.11
C VAL A 141 4.76 8.38 -3.82
N VAL A 142 3.62 7.73 -3.86
CA VAL A 142 2.32 8.28 -3.47
C VAL A 142 1.88 7.58 -2.19
N GLY A 143 2.15 8.21 -1.07
CA GLY A 143 1.67 7.78 0.25
C GLY A 143 0.33 8.41 0.59
N ARG A 144 -0.18 8.08 1.77
CA ARG A 144 -1.40 8.67 2.32
C ARG A 144 -1.34 10.19 2.33
N ALA A 145 -2.44 10.84 1.89
CA ALA A 145 -2.62 12.28 2.00
C ALA A 145 -2.70 12.67 3.49
N HIS A 146 -1.86 13.62 3.92
CA HIS A 146 -1.73 14.00 5.33
C HIS A 146 -3.05 14.57 5.87
N ALA A 147 -3.54 13.97 6.95
CA ALA A 147 -4.79 14.32 7.63
C ALA A 147 -6.06 14.31 6.73
N GLU A 148 -6.03 13.55 5.63
CA GLU A 148 -7.15 13.35 4.72
C GLU A 148 -7.47 11.85 4.55
N PRO A 149 -7.85 11.11 5.62
CA PRO A 149 -8.02 9.66 5.57
C PRO A 149 -9.11 9.19 4.59
N ALA A 150 -10.07 10.04 4.25
CA ALA A 150 -11.08 9.73 3.23
C ALA A 150 -10.48 9.55 1.82
N ARG A 151 -9.27 10.02 1.57
CA ARG A 151 -8.57 9.86 0.30
C ARG A 151 -7.68 8.62 0.24
N MET A 152 -7.63 7.82 1.30
CA MET A 152 -6.95 6.52 1.27
C MET A 152 -7.66 5.53 0.33
N LYS A 153 -6.91 4.56 -0.24
CA LYS A 153 -7.52 3.41 -0.92
C LYS A 153 -8.59 2.77 0.00
N PRO A 154 -9.78 2.43 -0.52
CA PRO A 154 -10.13 2.19 -1.91
C PRO A 154 -10.47 3.43 -2.75
N ASN A 155 -10.26 4.66 -2.26
CA ASN A 155 -10.37 5.84 -3.12
C ASN A 155 -9.37 5.74 -4.29
N SER A 156 -9.81 6.08 -5.50
CA SER A 156 -8.98 6.00 -6.71
C SER A 156 -7.89 7.08 -6.80
N ASP A 157 -8.02 8.18 -6.05
CA ASP A 157 -7.13 9.35 -6.14
C ASP A 157 -5.63 8.99 -6.02
N PRO A 158 -5.17 8.19 -5.03
CA PRO A 158 -3.74 7.86 -4.95
C PRO A 158 -3.25 7.05 -6.15
N ILE A 159 -4.08 6.15 -6.69
CA ILE A 159 -3.73 5.31 -7.84
C ILE A 159 -3.64 6.15 -9.12
N LEU A 160 -4.61 7.04 -9.34
CA LEU A 160 -4.59 7.99 -10.46
C LEU A 160 -3.42 8.98 -10.36
N SER A 161 -3.09 9.43 -9.14
CA SER A 161 -1.92 10.27 -8.87
C SER A 161 -0.61 9.55 -9.21
N ALA A 162 -0.52 8.25 -8.88
CA ALA A 162 0.66 7.44 -9.22
C ALA A 162 0.79 7.24 -10.73
N ALA A 163 -0.29 6.93 -11.45
CA ALA A 163 -0.29 6.82 -12.91
C ALA A 163 0.12 8.15 -13.57
N SER A 164 -0.42 9.27 -13.09
CA SER A 164 -0.05 10.61 -13.57
C SER A 164 1.42 10.93 -13.34
N ALA A 165 1.99 10.58 -12.17
CA ALA A 165 3.40 10.79 -11.86
C ALA A 165 4.34 9.99 -12.77
N LEU A 166 3.86 8.87 -13.33
CA LEU A 166 4.57 8.07 -14.33
C LEU A 166 4.30 8.52 -15.77
N ALA A 167 3.47 9.55 -15.97
CA ALA A 167 2.96 9.96 -17.28
C ALA A 167 2.35 8.79 -18.08
N ALA A 168 1.67 7.88 -17.39
CA ALA A 168 1.09 6.66 -17.95
C ALA A 168 -0.44 6.73 -17.98
N ASP A 169 -1.03 6.10 -19.00
CA ASP A 169 -2.47 5.87 -19.08
C ASP A 169 -2.88 4.87 -17.97
N PRO A 170 -3.87 5.16 -17.13
CA PRO A 170 -4.37 4.24 -16.11
C PRO A 170 -4.66 2.83 -16.64
N GLY A 171 -5.31 2.70 -17.80
CA GLY A 171 -5.61 1.41 -18.44
C GLY A 171 -4.38 0.65 -18.95
N ARG A 172 -3.21 1.28 -18.95
CA ARG A 172 -1.91 0.69 -19.28
C ARG A 172 -0.95 0.59 -18.09
N CYS A 173 -1.40 0.97 -16.91
CA CYS A 173 -0.74 0.62 -15.65
C CYS A 173 -1.18 -0.78 -15.20
N VAL A 174 -0.45 -1.35 -14.25
CA VAL A 174 -0.90 -2.49 -13.46
C VAL A 174 -0.55 -2.23 -12.01
N LEU A 175 -1.52 -2.43 -11.10
CA LEU A 175 -1.29 -2.38 -9.66
C LEU A 175 -1.05 -3.80 -9.13
N VAL A 176 -0.04 -3.96 -8.27
CA VAL A 176 0.10 -5.17 -7.44
C VAL A 176 -0.17 -4.77 -6.00
N GLY A 177 -1.17 -5.37 -5.38
CA GLY A 177 -1.56 -5.09 -4.01
C GLY A 177 -2.02 -6.34 -3.25
N ASP A 178 -2.06 -6.29 -1.92
CA ASP A 178 -2.39 -7.44 -1.08
C ASP A 178 -3.64 -7.24 -0.22
N SER A 179 -4.43 -6.19 -0.49
CA SER A 179 -5.66 -5.86 0.22
C SER A 179 -6.87 -5.70 -0.72
N LEU A 180 -8.07 -5.82 -0.17
CA LEU A 180 -9.29 -5.50 -0.92
C LEU A 180 -9.33 -4.03 -1.34
N SER A 181 -8.79 -3.13 -0.51
CA SER A 181 -8.72 -1.71 -0.85
C SER A 181 -7.86 -1.42 -2.09
N ASP A 182 -6.87 -2.29 -2.40
CA ASP A 182 -6.11 -2.19 -3.65
C ASP A 182 -6.96 -2.62 -4.85
N ILE A 183 -7.68 -3.74 -4.73
CA ILE A 183 -8.52 -4.26 -5.81
C ILE A 183 -9.65 -3.27 -6.14
N GLU A 184 -10.37 -2.83 -5.12
CA GLU A 184 -11.49 -1.88 -5.28
C GLU A 184 -11.02 -0.51 -5.79
N GLY A 185 -9.90 0.00 -5.24
CA GLY A 185 -9.31 1.26 -5.67
C GLY A 185 -8.82 1.21 -7.12
N ALA A 186 -8.19 0.10 -7.53
CA ALA A 186 -7.74 -0.11 -8.91
C ALA A 186 -8.94 -0.17 -9.87
N ALA A 187 -9.99 -0.91 -9.52
CA ALA A 187 -11.22 -0.97 -10.30
C ALA A 187 -11.85 0.42 -10.48
N ALA A 188 -11.93 1.20 -9.39
CA ALA A 188 -12.44 2.58 -9.44
C ALA A 188 -11.56 3.53 -10.28
N ALA A 189 -10.25 3.26 -10.37
CA ALA A 189 -9.30 4.02 -11.17
C ALA A 189 -9.21 3.55 -12.64
N GLY A 190 -9.84 2.42 -13.00
CA GLY A 190 -9.70 1.79 -14.32
C GLY A 190 -8.29 1.23 -14.56
N VAL A 191 -7.59 0.82 -13.49
CA VAL A 191 -6.25 0.24 -13.52
C VAL A 191 -6.35 -1.27 -13.35
N PRO A 192 -5.79 -2.10 -14.26
CA PRO A 192 -5.64 -3.53 -14.06
C PRO A 192 -4.92 -3.87 -12.75
N VAL A 193 -5.37 -4.94 -12.05
CA VAL A 193 -4.85 -5.28 -10.73
C VAL A 193 -4.47 -6.75 -10.60
N ILE A 194 -3.29 -6.98 -10.01
CA ILE A 194 -2.79 -8.28 -9.60
C ILE A 194 -2.90 -8.36 -8.08
N GLY A 195 -3.75 -9.26 -7.58
CA GLY A 195 -3.87 -9.53 -6.15
C GLY A 195 -2.72 -10.41 -5.65
N TYR A 196 -1.93 -9.91 -4.70
CA TYR A 196 -0.90 -10.69 -4.01
C TYR A 196 -1.50 -11.40 -2.79
N ALA A 197 -1.88 -12.65 -2.97
CA ALA A 197 -2.46 -13.50 -1.91
C ALA A 197 -1.33 -14.07 -1.01
N ASN A 198 -0.76 -13.23 -0.16
CA ASN A 198 0.27 -13.60 0.83
C ASN A 198 -0.28 -14.49 1.97
N LYS A 199 -1.61 -14.70 2.01
CA LYS A 199 -2.31 -15.63 2.91
C LYS A 199 -3.31 -16.48 2.13
N PRO A 200 -3.50 -17.77 2.46
CA PRO A 200 -4.31 -18.69 1.65
C PRO A 200 -5.74 -18.23 1.39
N HIS A 201 -6.39 -17.59 2.38
CA HIS A 201 -7.78 -17.13 2.25
C HIS A 201 -7.94 -15.94 1.29
N LYS A 202 -6.89 -15.17 1.03
CA LYS A 202 -6.95 -14.00 0.15
C LYS A 202 -7.16 -14.36 -1.33
N HIS A 203 -6.72 -15.54 -1.74
CA HIS A 203 -6.81 -15.94 -3.16
C HIS A 203 -8.26 -15.87 -3.67
N GLN A 204 -9.17 -16.58 -3.01
CA GLN A 204 -10.57 -16.58 -3.39
C GLN A 204 -11.25 -15.21 -3.20
N GLN A 205 -10.84 -14.45 -2.16
CA GLN A 205 -11.35 -13.11 -1.94
C GLN A 205 -11.00 -12.16 -3.10
N PHE A 206 -9.76 -12.21 -3.58
CA PHE A 206 -9.31 -11.33 -4.67
C PHE A 206 -9.92 -11.71 -6.01
N GLU A 207 -10.08 -13.02 -6.29
CA GLU A 207 -10.84 -13.47 -7.46
C GLU A 207 -12.29 -12.97 -7.42
N ALA A 208 -12.96 -13.11 -6.28
CA ALA A 208 -14.33 -12.65 -6.09
C ALA A 208 -14.47 -11.11 -6.17
N ALA A 209 -13.45 -10.37 -5.75
CA ALA A 209 -13.39 -8.91 -5.85
C ALA A 209 -13.02 -8.40 -7.25
N GLY A 210 -12.70 -9.30 -8.20
CA GLY A 210 -12.46 -8.95 -9.60
C GLY A 210 -11.01 -8.61 -9.92
N ALA A 211 -10.03 -9.16 -9.20
CA ALA A 211 -8.62 -9.04 -9.58
C ALA A 211 -8.38 -9.69 -10.96
N ASP A 212 -7.64 -9.01 -11.84
CA ASP A 212 -7.33 -9.51 -13.20
C ASP A 212 -6.41 -10.74 -13.17
N ALA A 213 -5.59 -10.85 -12.14
CA ALA A 213 -4.81 -12.05 -11.83
C ALA A 213 -4.58 -12.13 -10.31
N VAL A 214 -4.39 -13.35 -9.80
CA VAL A 214 -4.02 -13.57 -8.39
C VAL A 214 -2.75 -14.42 -8.34
N ILE A 215 -1.81 -14.00 -7.51
CA ILE A 215 -0.50 -14.66 -7.31
C ILE A 215 -0.28 -14.97 -5.83
N GLY A 216 0.45 -16.03 -5.53
CA GLY A 216 0.87 -16.40 -4.18
C GLY A 216 2.31 -15.97 -3.87
N SER A 217 3.05 -15.47 -4.86
CA SER A 217 4.45 -15.05 -4.69
C SER A 217 4.81 -13.91 -5.64
N MET A 218 5.54 -12.92 -5.13
CA MET A 218 6.12 -11.84 -5.96
C MET A 218 7.16 -12.38 -6.96
N ARG A 219 7.66 -13.60 -6.76
CA ARG A 219 8.52 -14.30 -7.72
C ARG A 219 7.87 -14.44 -9.10
N ASP A 220 6.55 -14.65 -9.15
CA ASP A 220 5.84 -14.86 -10.40
C ASP A 220 5.88 -13.61 -11.28
N VAL A 221 5.74 -12.43 -10.66
CA VAL A 221 5.87 -11.13 -11.35
C VAL A 221 7.33 -10.89 -11.78
N ALA A 222 8.29 -11.10 -10.87
CA ALA A 222 9.71 -10.89 -11.16
C ALA A 222 10.19 -11.76 -12.33
N ALA A 223 9.77 -13.04 -12.38
CA ALA A 223 10.15 -13.97 -13.43
C ALA A 223 9.63 -13.54 -14.82
N LEU A 224 8.40 -13.01 -14.90
CA LEU A 224 7.83 -12.55 -16.17
C LEU A 224 8.43 -11.22 -16.64
N LEU A 225 8.89 -10.37 -15.73
CA LEU A 225 9.55 -9.11 -16.07
C LEU A 225 10.99 -9.31 -16.59
N LEU A 226 11.63 -10.43 -16.24
CA LEU A 226 13.00 -10.76 -16.67
C LEU A 226 13.05 -11.56 -17.98
N GLY A 227 11.91 -12.07 -18.47
CA GLY A 227 11.78 -12.87 -19.70
C GLY A 227 12.22 -14.29 -19.50
#